data_5a8e097c6cf39e29344bcb5beebb2637
#
_entry.id   5a8e097c6cf39e29344bcb5beebb2637
#
_cell.length_a   1.000
_cell.length_b   1.000
_cell.length_c   1.000
_cell.angle_alpha   90.00
_cell.angle_beta   90.00
_cell.angle_gamma   90.00
#
_symmetry.space_group_name_H-M   'P 1'
#
loop_
_entity.id
_entity.type
_entity.pdbx_description
1 polymer ?
#
loop_
_entity_poly.entity_id
_entity_poly.type
_entity_poly.pdbx_seq_one_letter_code
_entity_poly.pdbx_strand_id
1 'polypeptide(L)'
;MVLSPPAPALGIPDLEQAYEDCRVETERWAKTFYLGTLLMPPAKRRAIWAIYVWCRRTDELMDSPEAQALPVAELSARLDAWEQRTRELFAGQVRDGLDRVMADVIEHYPQPLEAYLEMIEGQRMDLAKHRYSDFAELKQYCFRVAGTVGLMTQEVMGLDPAYTTAPWSERPDTSEAAVALGIANQLTNILRDVGEDRGRGRIYLPQEDLERFGYSEDELMAGTLNSSWRALMRFQLERARDWFARSEAGVRWLSADARWPVWTSLRLYRGILDEIERVDYDVFNHRAYVAKVNKLLDLPRSFLLAQAR
;
A
#
# COMPACT_ATOMS: atom_id res chain seq x y z
N MET A 1 10.29 -34.93 25.80
CA MET A 1 11.51 -34.83 25.00
C MET A 1 11.19 -33.76 23.94
N VAL A 2 11.56 -32.52 24.23
CA VAL A 2 11.32 -31.38 23.32
C VAL A 2 12.38 -31.49 22.23
N LEU A 3 11.95 -31.77 21.00
CA LEU A 3 12.85 -31.78 19.85
C LEU A 3 13.31 -30.32 19.60
N SER A 4 14.61 -30.08 19.73
CA SER A 4 15.22 -28.80 19.31
C SER A 4 14.89 -28.56 17.83
N PRO A 5 14.57 -27.33 17.42
CA PRO A 5 14.34 -27.02 16.02
C PRO A 5 15.60 -27.38 15.20
N PRO A 6 15.45 -27.82 13.94
CA PRO A 6 16.59 -28.13 13.08
C PRO A 6 17.48 -26.89 12.92
N ALA A 7 18.80 -27.09 12.95
CA ALA A 7 19.76 -26.03 12.71
C ALA A 7 19.51 -25.38 11.34
N PRO A 8 19.64 -24.04 11.21
CA PRO A 8 19.40 -23.34 9.97
C PRO A 8 20.30 -23.87 8.87
N ALA A 9 19.74 -24.05 7.68
CA ALA A 9 20.51 -24.35 6.48
C ALA A 9 21.58 -23.25 6.31
N LEU A 10 22.83 -23.63 6.02
CA LEU A 10 23.96 -22.72 5.86
C LEU A 10 23.59 -21.58 4.88
N GLY A 11 23.47 -20.36 5.39
CA GLY A 11 23.23 -19.15 4.62
C GLY A 11 21.92 -18.40 4.88
N ILE A 12 20.92 -18.98 5.57
CA ILE A 12 19.70 -18.25 5.95
C ILE A 12 19.89 -17.66 7.35
N PRO A 13 19.74 -16.32 7.57
CA PRO A 13 19.90 -15.69 8.87
C PRO A 13 18.91 -16.28 9.89
N ASP A 14 19.20 -16.18 11.18
CA ASP A 14 18.22 -16.51 12.21
C ASP A 14 17.00 -15.56 12.15
N LEU A 15 15.93 -15.90 12.87
CA LEU A 15 14.68 -15.17 12.80
C LEU A 15 14.81 -13.72 13.28
N GLU A 16 15.58 -13.48 14.35
CA GLU A 16 15.77 -12.14 14.91
C GLU A 16 16.57 -11.25 13.95
N GLN A 17 17.65 -11.78 13.35
CA GLN A 17 18.43 -11.06 12.36
C GLN A 17 17.59 -10.77 11.10
N ALA A 18 16.78 -11.71 10.63
CA ALA A 18 15.91 -11.52 9.49
C ALA A 18 14.84 -10.44 9.73
N TYR A 19 14.28 -10.34 10.95
CA TYR A 19 13.41 -9.23 11.31
C TYR A 19 14.14 -7.88 11.41
N GLU A 20 15.36 -7.87 11.91
CA GLU A 20 16.18 -6.65 11.94
C GLU A 20 16.51 -6.17 10.54
N ASP A 21 16.79 -7.08 9.61
CA ASP A 21 17.00 -6.74 8.19
C ASP A 21 15.73 -6.10 7.59
N CYS A 22 14.54 -6.64 7.86
CA CYS A 22 13.27 -6.03 7.45
C CYS A 22 13.05 -4.65 8.08
N ARG A 23 13.41 -4.47 9.35
CA ARG A 23 13.35 -3.17 10.01
C ARG A 23 14.22 -2.13 9.31
N VAL A 24 15.50 -2.48 9.07
CA VAL A 24 16.48 -1.59 8.42
C VAL A 24 16.04 -1.24 7.01
N GLU A 25 15.55 -2.21 6.24
CA GLU A 25 15.06 -1.99 4.88
C GLU A 25 13.83 -1.07 4.88
N THR A 26 12.87 -1.29 5.79
CA THR A 26 11.70 -0.42 5.93
C THR A 26 12.08 1.00 6.31
N GLU A 27 12.99 1.19 7.27
CA GLU A 27 13.48 2.51 7.67
C GLU A 27 14.18 3.24 6.52
N ARG A 28 14.97 2.52 5.74
CA ARG A 28 15.73 3.06 4.60
C ARG A 28 14.80 3.58 3.51
N TRP A 29 13.81 2.80 3.09
CA TRP A 29 12.99 3.06 1.91
C TRP A 29 11.69 3.79 2.21
N ALA A 30 11.12 3.63 3.40
CA ALA A 30 9.82 4.20 3.77
C ALA A 30 9.85 4.88 5.15
N LYS A 31 10.72 5.85 5.33
CA LYS A 31 10.98 6.50 6.62
C LYS A 31 9.73 7.01 7.35
N THR A 32 8.78 7.61 6.62
CA THR A 32 7.53 8.10 7.23
C THR A 32 6.63 6.95 7.68
N PHE A 33 6.53 5.90 6.87
CA PHE A 33 5.81 4.67 7.21
C PHE A 33 6.44 3.97 8.42
N TYR A 34 7.76 3.78 8.40
CA TYR A 34 8.52 3.22 9.52
C TYR A 34 8.22 3.95 10.83
N LEU A 35 8.32 5.27 10.86
CA LEU A 35 8.00 6.08 12.05
C LEU A 35 6.56 5.85 12.53
N GLY A 36 5.60 5.72 11.64
CA GLY A 36 4.21 5.40 11.97
C GLY A 36 4.07 4.01 12.63
N THR A 37 4.85 3.02 12.17
CA THR A 37 4.80 1.67 12.76
C THR A 37 5.35 1.62 14.19
N LEU A 38 6.18 2.59 14.60
CA LEU A 38 6.68 2.66 15.98
C LEU A 38 5.56 2.92 17.02
N LEU A 39 4.40 3.37 16.57
CA LEU A 39 3.20 3.50 17.42
C LEU A 39 2.54 2.14 17.72
N MET A 40 2.94 1.09 17.04
CA MET A 40 2.40 -0.27 17.21
C MET A 40 3.19 -1.08 18.25
N PRO A 41 2.56 -2.08 18.88
CA PRO A 41 3.28 -3.09 19.69
C PRO A 41 4.39 -3.77 18.89
N PRO A 42 5.49 -4.20 19.54
CA PRO A 42 6.63 -4.80 18.86
C PRO A 42 6.29 -5.96 17.91
N ALA A 43 5.41 -6.87 18.31
CA ALA A 43 5.02 -8.01 17.48
C ALA A 43 4.32 -7.56 16.18
N LYS A 44 3.36 -6.65 16.29
CA LYS A 44 2.63 -6.13 15.11
C LYS A 44 3.54 -5.36 14.17
N ARG A 45 4.36 -4.44 14.67
CA ARG A 45 5.25 -3.66 13.80
C ARG A 45 6.27 -4.51 13.05
N ARG A 46 6.78 -5.60 13.68
CA ARG A 46 7.71 -6.55 13.02
C ARG A 46 7.01 -7.27 11.86
N ALA A 47 5.80 -7.76 12.06
CA ALA A 47 4.99 -8.36 11.00
C ALA A 47 4.70 -7.38 9.85
N ILE A 48 4.38 -6.12 10.17
CA ILE A 48 4.16 -5.07 9.16
C ILE A 48 5.44 -4.77 8.36
N TRP A 49 6.62 -4.77 8.99
CA TRP A 49 7.88 -4.60 8.25
C TRP A 49 8.16 -5.77 7.30
N ALA A 50 7.89 -7.01 7.73
CA ALA A 50 8.03 -8.18 6.86
C ALA A 50 7.12 -8.12 5.64
N ILE A 51 5.82 -7.79 5.84
CA ILE A 51 4.86 -7.57 4.75
C ILE A 51 5.32 -6.44 3.82
N TYR A 52 5.76 -5.30 4.39
CA TYR A 52 6.29 -4.18 3.61
C TYR A 52 7.48 -4.60 2.73
N VAL A 53 8.45 -5.35 3.27
CA VAL A 53 9.63 -5.79 2.51
C VAL A 53 9.24 -6.79 1.42
N TRP A 54 8.25 -7.65 1.66
CA TRP A 54 7.70 -8.53 0.63
C TRP A 54 7.07 -7.70 -0.52
N CYS A 55 6.23 -6.72 -0.20
CA CYS A 55 5.64 -5.81 -1.19
C CYS A 55 6.74 -5.04 -1.96
N ARG A 56 7.73 -4.51 -1.25
CA ARG A 56 8.84 -3.78 -1.85
C ARG A 56 9.64 -4.65 -2.82
N ARG A 57 9.93 -5.90 -2.48
CA ARG A 57 10.60 -6.83 -3.41
C ARG A 57 9.76 -7.13 -4.64
N THR A 58 8.44 -7.22 -4.48
CA THR A 58 7.52 -7.39 -5.61
C THR A 58 7.60 -6.20 -6.56
N ASP A 59 7.58 -4.97 -6.03
CA ASP A 59 7.72 -3.74 -6.83
C ASP A 59 9.11 -3.67 -7.52
N GLU A 60 10.19 -4.02 -6.82
CA GLU A 60 11.56 -3.97 -7.36
C GLU A 60 11.81 -4.93 -8.52
N LEU A 61 11.02 -5.99 -8.68
CA LEU A 61 11.09 -6.86 -9.86
C LEU A 61 10.83 -6.08 -11.15
N MET A 62 10.09 -4.97 -11.06
CA MET A 62 9.63 -4.16 -12.18
C MET A 62 10.30 -2.78 -12.24
N ASP A 63 10.53 -2.17 -11.08
CA ASP A 63 10.90 -0.75 -11.00
C ASP A 63 12.39 -0.52 -10.74
N SER A 64 13.18 -1.58 -10.47
CA SER A 64 14.62 -1.42 -10.31
C SER A 64 15.28 -0.95 -11.63
N PRO A 65 16.38 -0.15 -11.57
CA PRO A 65 17.09 0.28 -12.77
C PRO A 65 17.49 -0.87 -13.70
N GLU A 66 17.85 -2.02 -13.11
CA GLU A 66 18.19 -3.24 -13.85
C GLU A 66 16.96 -3.83 -14.54
N ALA A 67 15.79 -3.83 -13.86
CA ALA A 67 14.54 -4.33 -14.42
C ALA A 67 14.07 -3.48 -15.61
N GLN A 68 14.17 -2.16 -15.52
CA GLN A 68 13.77 -1.24 -16.59
C GLN A 68 14.56 -1.42 -17.90
N ALA A 69 15.72 -2.06 -17.85
CA ALA A 69 16.52 -2.39 -19.02
C ALA A 69 16.16 -3.73 -19.68
N LEU A 70 15.25 -4.51 -19.06
CA LEU A 70 14.94 -5.87 -19.51
C LEU A 70 13.77 -5.92 -20.50
N PRO A 71 13.76 -6.91 -21.41
CA PRO A 71 12.60 -7.19 -22.23
C PRO A 71 11.38 -7.59 -21.39
N VAL A 72 10.17 -7.23 -21.85
CA VAL A 72 8.89 -7.56 -21.19
C VAL A 72 8.77 -9.06 -20.90
N ALA A 73 9.22 -9.92 -21.81
CA ALA A 73 9.18 -11.38 -21.62
C ALA A 73 10.01 -11.86 -20.42
N GLU A 74 11.16 -11.21 -20.15
CA GLU A 74 12.00 -11.54 -19.01
C GLU A 74 11.38 -11.03 -17.69
N LEU A 75 10.78 -9.84 -17.71
CA LEU A 75 10.03 -9.31 -16.58
C LEU A 75 8.83 -10.20 -16.23
N SER A 76 8.08 -10.67 -17.24
CA SER A 76 7.00 -11.63 -17.03
C SER A 76 7.50 -12.93 -16.39
N ALA A 77 8.62 -13.49 -16.87
CA ALA A 77 9.20 -14.69 -16.29
C ALA A 77 9.67 -14.49 -14.83
N ARG A 78 10.15 -13.30 -14.46
CA ARG A 78 10.49 -12.95 -13.06
C ARG A 78 9.25 -12.94 -12.17
N LEU A 79 8.13 -12.38 -12.67
CA LEU A 79 6.86 -12.38 -11.93
C LEU A 79 6.32 -13.79 -11.77
N ASP A 80 6.43 -14.67 -12.81
CA ASP A 80 6.03 -16.07 -12.73
C ASP A 80 6.85 -16.82 -11.66
N ALA A 81 8.17 -16.61 -11.64
CA ALA A 81 9.06 -17.19 -10.65
C ALA A 81 8.75 -16.68 -9.22
N TRP A 82 8.42 -15.39 -9.08
CA TRP A 82 8.04 -14.80 -7.80
C TRP A 82 6.69 -15.32 -7.30
N GLU A 83 5.72 -15.48 -8.20
CA GLU A 83 4.44 -16.11 -7.88
C GLU A 83 4.62 -17.53 -7.39
N GLN A 84 5.39 -18.34 -8.12
CA GLN A 84 5.69 -19.71 -7.71
C GLN A 84 6.38 -19.76 -6.35
N ARG A 85 7.38 -18.91 -6.12
CA ARG A 85 8.06 -18.80 -4.82
C ARG A 85 7.09 -18.42 -3.70
N THR A 86 6.17 -17.48 -3.96
CA THR A 86 5.15 -17.08 -2.98
C THR A 86 4.24 -18.24 -2.61
N ARG A 87 3.77 -19.02 -3.59
CA ARG A 87 2.98 -20.26 -3.34
C ARG A 87 3.75 -21.28 -2.52
N GLU A 88 5.03 -21.47 -2.80
CA GLU A 88 5.92 -22.36 -2.05
C GLU A 88 6.17 -21.88 -0.62
N LEU A 89 6.32 -20.57 -0.40
CA LEU A 89 6.41 -19.98 0.93
C LEU A 89 5.16 -20.30 1.76
N PHE A 90 3.97 -20.12 1.21
CA PHE A 90 2.70 -20.47 1.87
C PHE A 90 2.54 -22.00 2.08
N ALA A 91 3.28 -22.82 1.32
CA ALA A 91 3.39 -24.25 1.55
C ALA A 91 4.53 -24.62 2.55
N GLY A 92 5.17 -23.64 3.17
CA GLY A 92 6.20 -23.82 4.21
C GLY A 92 7.63 -23.90 3.71
N GLN A 93 7.90 -23.59 2.43
CA GLN A 93 9.27 -23.58 1.90
C GLN A 93 9.93 -22.21 2.14
N VAL A 94 11.08 -22.24 2.82
CA VAL A 94 11.87 -21.05 3.19
C VAL A 94 13.18 -21.08 2.42
N ARG A 95 13.47 -20.01 1.66
CA ARG A 95 14.66 -19.91 0.80
C ARG A 95 15.66 -18.85 1.29
N ASP A 96 15.18 -17.79 1.95
CA ASP A 96 16.02 -16.71 2.49
C ASP A 96 15.45 -16.12 3.80
N GLY A 97 16.05 -15.01 4.28
CA GLY A 97 15.62 -14.32 5.49
C GLY A 97 14.21 -13.74 5.39
N LEU A 98 13.81 -13.22 4.23
CA LEU A 98 12.45 -12.72 4.05
C LEU A 98 11.42 -13.86 4.11
N ASP A 99 11.67 -14.96 3.42
CA ASP A 99 10.78 -16.13 3.51
C ASP A 99 10.65 -16.62 4.95
N ARG A 100 11.75 -16.57 5.73
CA ARG A 100 11.75 -16.96 7.16
C ARG A 100 10.81 -16.08 8.00
N VAL A 101 10.93 -14.75 7.88
CA VAL A 101 10.04 -13.85 8.64
C VAL A 101 8.62 -13.90 8.16
N MET A 102 8.41 -14.08 6.85
CA MET A 102 7.06 -14.22 6.29
C MET A 102 6.39 -15.52 6.72
N ALA A 103 7.14 -16.63 6.83
CA ALA A 103 6.63 -17.88 7.39
C ALA A 103 6.19 -17.71 8.86
N ASP A 104 6.98 -17.00 9.67
CA ASP A 104 6.62 -16.65 11.05
C ASP A 104 5.36 -15.75 11.09
N VAL A 105 5.25 -14.77 10.19
CA VAL A 105 4.05 -13.92 10.07
C VAL A 105 2.81 -14.75 9.70
N ILE A 106 2.92 -15.67 8.72
CA ILE A 106 1.83 -16.55 8.29
C ILE A 106 1.39 -17.48 9.42
N GLU A 107 2.31 -17.96 10.26
CA GLU A 107 2.02 -18.81 11.42
C GLU A 107 1.22 -18.05 12.50
N HIS A 108 1.57 -16.79 12.75
CA HIS A 108 0.97 -16.00 13.85
C HIS A 108 -0.24 -15.16 13.42
N TYR A 109 -0.31 -14.78 12.17
CA TYR A 109 -1.38 -13.97 11.58
C TYR A 109 -1.88 -14.64 10.30
N PRO A 110 -3.12 -15.14 10.25
CA PRO A 110 -3.67 -15.78 9.05
C PRO A 110 -3.56 -14.85 7.83
N GLN A 111 -2.67 -15.18 6.90
CA GLN A 111 -2.43 -14.35 5.71
C GLN A 111 -3.20 -14.90 4.50
N PRO A 112 -3.95 -14.04 3.76
CA PRO A 112 -4.67 -14.47 2.58
C PRO A 112 -3.71 -14.58 1.38
N LEU A 113 -3.34 -15.79 0.96
CA LEU A 113 -2.47 -16.03 -0.21
C LEU A 113 -2.94 -15.25 -1.45
N GLU A 114 -4.24 -15.21 -1.68
CA GLU A 114 -4.85 -14.52 -2.82
C GLU A 114 -4.48 -13.04 -2.88
N ALA A 115 -4.34 -12.36 -1.75
CA ALA A 115 -3.92 -10.94 -1.74
C ALA A 115 -2.49 -10.76 -2.28
N TYR A 116 -1.60 -11.69 -1.97
CA TYR A 116 -0.23 -11.70 -2.49
C TYR A 116 -0.20 -11.97 -4.00
N LEU A 117 -1.00 -12.90 -4.45
CA LEU A 117 -1.11 -13.23 -5.88
C LEU A 117 -1.73 -12.09 -6.68
N GLU A 118 -2.79 -11.47 -6.17
CA GLU A 118 -3.42 -10.30 -6.80
C GLU A 118 -2.47 -9.09 -6.86
N MET A 119 -1.58 -8.91 -5.87
CA MET A 119 -0.54 -7.87 -5.97
C MET A 119 0.45 -8.15 -7.10
N ILE A 120 0.85 -9.40 -7.30
CA ILE A 120 1.70 -9.80 -8.43
C ILE A 120 0.96 -9.55 -9.76
N GLU A 121 -0.35 -9.85 -9.83
CA GLU A 121 -1.17 -9.52 -11.00
C GLU A 121 -1.26 -8.01 -11.25
N GLY A 122 -1.19 -7.18 -10.21
CA GLY A 122 -1.07 -5.73 -10.34
C GLY A 122 0.21 -5.32 -11.07
N GLN A 123 1.34 -5.96 -10.75
CA GLN A 123 2.60 -5.73 -11.47
C GLN A 123 2.53 -6.19 -12.94
N ARG A 124 1.81 -7.29 -13.24
CA ARG A 124 1.56 -7.71 -14.63
C ARG A 124 0.73 -6.68 -15.40
N MET A 125 -0.21 -5.99 -14.74
CA MET A 125 -0.95 -4.90 -15.37
C MET A 125 -0.01 -3.76 -15.80
N ASP A 126 0.95 -3.38 -14.97
CA ASP A 126 1.92 -2.31 -15.28
C ASP A 126 2.87 -2.68 -16.44
N LEU A 127 3.07 -3.98 -16.72
CA LEU A 127 3.80 -4.41 -17.92
C LEU A 127 3.01 -4.21 -19.22
N ALA A 128 1.70 -4.42 -19.15
CA ALA A 128 0.85 -4.47 -20.33
C ALA A 128 0.12 -3.15 -20.59
N LYS A 129 0.00 -2.25 -19.59
CA LYS A 129 -0.95 -1.16 -19.62
C LYS A 129 -0.37 0.15 -19.08
N HIS A 130 -0.46 1.18 -19.89
CA HIS A 130 0.01 2.53 -19.56
C HIS A 130 -1.13 3.56 -19.60
N ARG A 131 -2.36 3.12 -19.88
CA ARG A 131 -3.58 3.92 -19.97
C ARG A 131 -4.75 3.14 -19.42
N TYR A 132 -5.68 3.84 -18.78
CA TYR A 132 -6.91 3.29 -18.21
C TYR A 132 -8.10 3.95 -18.90
N SER A 133 -9.01 3.15 -19.45
CA SER A 133 -10.18 3.66 -20.18
C SER A 133 -11.17 4.35 -19.26
N ASP A 134 -11.43 3.77 -18.10
CA ASP A 134 -12.41 4.22 -17.13
C ASP A 134 -11.94 4.03 -15.69
N PHE A 135 -12.73 4.54 -14.75
CA PHE A 135 -12.41 4.41 -13.33
C PHE A 135 -12.53 2.96 -12.81
N ALA A 136 -13.38 2.13 -13.41
CA ALA A 136 -13.52 0.74 -12.98
C ALA A 136 -12.20 -0.03 -13.20
N GLU A 137 -11.56 0.22 -14.34
CA GLU A 137 -10.27 -0.34 -14.68
C GLU A 137 -9.13 0.18 -13.78
N LEU A 138 -9.08 1.50 -13.55
CA LEU A 138 -8.12 2.09 -12.61
C LEU A 138 -8.35 1.56 -11.18
N LYS A 139 -9.59 1.42 -10.74
CA LYS A 139 -9.93 0.85 -9.43
C LYS A 139 -9.41 -0.58 -9.28
N GLN A 140 -9.52 -1.40 -10.33
CA GLN A 140 -8.97 -2.76 -10.31
C GLN A 140 -7.45 -2.75 -10.12
N TYR A 141 -6.75 -1.86 -10.82
CA TYR A 141 -5.31 -1.65 -10.61
C TYR A 141 -5.00 -1.22 -9.17
N CYS A 142 -5.67 -0.18 -8.67
CA CYS A 142 -5.48 0.32 -7.29
C CYS A 142 -5.77 -0.77 -6.24
N PHE A 143 -6.80 -1.61 -6.48
CA PHE A 143 -7.07 -2.78 -5.64
C PHE A 143 -5.87 -3.73 -5.63
N ARG A 144 -5.37 -4.10 -6.80
CA ARG A 144 -4.28 -5.07 -6.95
C ARG A 144 -2.98 -4.61 -6.30
N VAL A 145 -2.54 -3.37 -6.55
CA VAL A 145 -1.24 -2.88 -6.06
C VAL A 145 -1.28 -2.31 -4.64
N ALA A 146 -2.46 -2.01 -4.08
CA ALA A 146 -2.56 -1.36 -2.77
C ALA A 146 -3.73 -1.84 -1.91
N GLY A 147 -4.91 -2.12 -2.48
CA GLY A 147 -6.04 -2.69 -1.74
C GLY A 147 -5.67 -4.03 -1.10
N THR A 148 -4.91 -4.86 -1.81
CA THR A 148 -4.37 -6.14 -1.34
C THR A 148 -3.46 -5.98 -0.11
N VAL A 149 -2.67 -4.89 -0.04
CA VAL A 149 -1.85 -4.57 1.15
C VAL A 149 -2.74 -4.34 2.37
N GLY A 150 -3.93 -3.72 2.17
CA GLY A 150 -4.95 -3.62 3.22
C GLY A 150 -5.36 -5.00 3.75
N LEU A 151 -5.62 -5.97 2.86
CA LEU A 151 -5.96 -7.35 3.22
C LEU A 151 -4.83 -8.09 3.94
N MET A 152 -3.57 -7.89 3.51
CA MET A 152 -2.40 -8.48 4.16
C MET A 152 -2.21 -7.93 5.59
N THR A 153 -2.44 -6.65 5.79
CA THR A 153 -2.16 -5.98 7.07
C THR A 153 -3.31 -6.05 8.07
N GLN A 154 -4.56 -6.22 7.64
CA GLN A 154 -5.74 -6.25 8.53
C GLN A 154 -5.66 -7.35 9.58
N GLU A 155 -5.12 -8.53 9.24
CA GLU A 155 -4.97 -9.64 10.18
C GLU A 155 -3.96 -9.32 11.29
N VAL A 156 -2.91 -8.55 10.96
CA VAL A 156 -1.94 -8.04 11.93
C VAL A 156 -2.57 -6.97 12.82
N MET A 157 -3.42 -6.09 12.26
CA MET A 157 -4.14 -5.07 13.04
C MET A 157 -5.09 -5.72 14.04
N GLY A 158 -5.76 -6.80 13.64
CA GLY A 158 -6.69 -7.56 14.46
C GLY A 158 -7.97 -6.79 14.83
N LEU A 159 -8.95 -7.50 15.36
CA LEU A 159 -10.22 -6.95 15.82
C LEU A 159 -10.16 -6.63 17.32
N ASP A 160 -10.95 -5.63 17.74
CA ASP A 160 -11.20 -5.39 19.17
C ASP A 160 -11.89 -6.61 19.78
N PRO A 161 -11.43 -7.11 20.96
CA PRO A 161 -12.02 -8.26 21.64
C PRO A 161 -13.53 -8.15 21.84
N ALA A 162 -14.08 -6.94 21.99
CA ALA A 162 -15.51 -6.73 22.12
C ALA A 162 -16.32 -7.26 20.91
N TYR A 163 -15.71 -7.27 19.71
CA TYR A 163 -16.35 -7.78 18.49
C TYR A 163 -16.06 -9.26 18.23
N THR A 164 -15.05 -9.84 18.87
CA THR A 164 -14.70 -11.26 18.69
C THR A 164 -15.59 -12.19 19.51
N THR A 165 -16.27 -11.67 20.53
CA THR A 165 -17.24 -12.41 21.37
C THR A 165 -18.68 -12.40 20.83
N ALA A 166 -18.96 -11.56 19.82
CA ALA A 166 -20.26 -11.51 19.16
C ALA A 166 -20.52 -12.82 18.39
N PRO A 167 -21.80 -13.19 18.16
CA PRO A 167 -22.15 -14.24 17.22
C PRO A 167 -21.46 -14.01 15.86
N TRP A 168 -21.13 -15.10 15.17
CA TRP A 168 -20.36 -15.01 13.89
C TRP A 168 -20.99 -14.07 12.87
N SER A 169 -22.32 -14.06 12.77
CA SER A 169 -23.09 -13.19 11.88
C SER A 169 -23.02 -11.69 12.22
N GLU A 170 -22.58 -11.35 13.44
CA GLU A 170 -22.44 -9.96 13.91
C GLU A 170 -20.99 -9.49 13.94
N ARG A 171 -20.05 -10.39 13.64
CA ARG A 171 -18.63 -10.05 13.60
C ARG A 171 -18.36 -9.10 12.42
N PRO A 172 -17.79 -7.89 12.65
CA PRO A 172 -17.54 -6.95 11.56
C PRO A 172 -16.50 -7.50 10.59
N ASP A 173 -16.76 -7.36 9.30
CA ASP A 173 -15.77 -7.55 8.25
C ASP A 173 -15.02 -6.24 8.02
N THR A 174 -13.72 -6.23 8.29
CA THR A 174 -12.86 -5.06 8.09
C THR A 174 -12.24 -5.01 6.70
N SER A 175 -12.45 -6.03 5.87
CA SER A 175 -11.80 -6.16 4.54
C SER A 175 -12.18 -5.02 3.61
N GLU A 176 -13.45 -4.62 3.57
CA GLU A 176 -13.88 -3.50 2.72
C GLU A 176 -13.17 -2.18 3.11
N ALA A 177 -13.09 -1.90 4.41
CA ALA A 177 -12.43 -0.70 4.92
C ALA A 177 -10.91 -0.73 4.68
N ALA A 178 -10.28 -1.89 4.84
CA ALA A 178 -8.85 -2.09 4.59
C ALA A 178 -8.51 -1.90 3.11
N VAL A 179 -9.31 -2.50 2.22
CA VAL A 179 -9.19 -2.32 0.76
C VAL A 179 -9.42 -0.86 0.37
N ALA A 180 -10.44 -0.20 0.98
CA ALA A 180 -10.72 1.20 0.70
C ALA A 180 -9.55 2.12 1.06
N LEU A 181 -8.84 1.85 2.17
CA LEU A 181 -7.65 2.61 2.56
C LEU A 181 -6.50 2.41 1.56
N GLY A 182 -6.28 1.18 1.10
CA GLY A 182 -5.28 0.89 0.08
C GLY A 182 -5.57 1.64 -1.23
N ILE A 183 -6.81 1.57 -1.73
CA ILE A 183 -7.25 2.28 -2.94
C ILE A 183 -7.09 3.80 -2.77
N ALA A 184 -7.50 4.37 -1.62
CA ALA A 184 -7.36 5.80 -1.33
C ALA A 184 -5.89 6.24 -1.37
N ASN A 185 -4.99 5.45 -0.77
CA ASN A 185 -3.56 5.70 -0.78
C ASN A 185 -2.99 5.66 -2.20
N GLN A 186 -3.38 4.68 -3.02
CA GLN A 186 -2.89 4.56 -4.39
C GLN A 186 -3.42 5.68 -5.29
N LEU A 187 -4.70 6.04 -5.17
CA LEU A 187 -5.24 7.21 -5.87
C LEU A 187 -4.48 8.49 -5.47
N THR A 188 -4.16 8.65 -4.19
CA THR A 188 -3.37 9.79 -3.72
C THR A 188 -1.96 9.80 -4.34
N ASN A 189 -1.29 8.64 -4.43
CA ASN A 189 0.01 8.53 -5.09
C ASN A 189 -0.09 8.92 -6.57
N ILE A 190 -1.07 8.38 -7.30
CA ILE A 190 -1.32 8.69 -8.70
C ILE A 190 -1.52 10.21 -8.90
N LEU A 191 -2.36 10.84 -8.07
CA LEU A 191 -2.64 12.28 -8.18
C LEU A 191 -1.44 13.15 -7.83
N ARG A 192 -0.59 12.72 -6.91
CA ARG A 192 0.64 13.42 -6.52
C ARG A 192 1.73 13.29 -7.59
N ASP A 193 1.82 12.14 -8.24
CA ASP A 193 2.97 11.75 -9.03
C ASP A 193 2.72 11.87 -10.56
N VAL A 194 1.61 12.51 -11.01
CA VAL A 194 1.28 12.72 -12.44
C VAL A 194 2.46 13.29 -13.24
N GLY A 195 3.18 14.26 -12.68
CA GLY A 195 4.35 14.86 -13.34
C GLY A 195 5.51 13.88 -13.52
N GLU A 196 5.69 12.95 -12.59
CA GLU A 196 6.72 11.91 -12.65
C GLU A 196 6.30 10.79 -13.61
N ASP A 197 5.04 10.34 -13.52
CA ASP A 197 4.49 9.25 -14.33
C ASP A 197 4.45 9.59 -15.83
N ARG A 198 4.06 10.82 -16.20
CA ARG A 198 4.11 11.28 -17.60
C ARG A 198 5.53 11.21 -18.18
N GLY A 199 6.56 11.50 -17.35
CA GLY A 199 7.96 11.40 -17.76
C GLY A 199 8.37 9.97 -18.15
N ARG A 200 7.64 8.97 -17.64
CA ARG A 200 7.77 7.54 -17.98
C ARG A 200 6.78 7.08 -19.05
N GLY A 201 6.03 8.00 -19.66
CA GLY A 201 5.01 7.70 -20.65
C GLY A 201 3.73 7.06 -20.07
N ARG A 202 3.52 7.09 -18.75
CA ARG A 202 2.36 6.52 -18.05
C ARG A 202 1.33 7.58 -17.72
N ILE A 203 0.04 7.27 -17.95
CA ILE A 203 -1.10 8.08 -17.52
C ILE A 203 -2.10 7.16 -16.83
N TYR A 204 -2.22 7.33 -15.50
CA TYR A 204 -3.16 6.56 -14.68
C TYR A 204 -4.54 7.20 -14.61
N LEU A 205 -4.66 8.51 -14.88
CA LEU A 205 -5.97 9.17 -14.88
C LEU A 205 -6.87 8.55 -15.96
N PRO A 206 -8.15 8.17 -15.64
CA PRO A 206 -9.05 7.56 -16.60
C PRO A 206 -9.26 8.44 -17.82
N GLN A 207 -9.25 7.85 -19.01
CA GLN A 207 -9.50 8.57 -20.28
C GLN A 207 -10.91 9.17 -20.30
N GLU A 208 -11.91 8.44 -19.78
CA GLU A 208 -13.28 8.98 -19.64
C GLU A 208 -13.32 10.29 -18.84
N ASP A 209 -12.49 10.41 -17.80
CA ASP A 209 -12.43 11.63 -16.97
C ASP A 209 -11.68 12.75 -17.70
N LEU A 210 -10.61 12.45 -18.45
CA LEU A 210 -9.94 13.43 -19.32
C LEU A 210 -10.92 14.01 -20.32
N GLU A 211 -11.67 13.15 -21.04
CA GLU A 211 -12.70 13.55 -22.01
C GLU A 211 -13.82 14.37 -21.36
N ARG A 212 -14.31 13.91 -20.20
CA ARG A 212 -15.38 14.59 -19.44
C ARG A 212 -15.06 16.04 -19.10
N PHE A 213 -13.79 16.31 -18.75
CA PHE A 213 -13.34 17.64 -18.38
C PHE A 213 -12.72 18.42 -19.54
N GLY A 214 -12.73 17.87 -20.77
CA GLY A 214 -12.15 18.50 -21.95
C GLY A 214 -10.67 18.79 -21.79
N TYR A 215 -9.93 17.84 -21.21
CA TYR A 215 -8.47 17.90 -21.02
C TYR A 215 -7.82 16.76 -21.79
N SER A 216 -7.04 17.09 -22.79
CA SER A 216 -6.45 16.10 -23.70
C SER A 216 -5.20 15.43 -23.10
N GLU A 217 -4.86 14.26 -23.64
CA GLU A 217 -3.60 13.57 -23.31
C GLU A 217 -2.39 14.44 -23.69
N ASP A 218 -2.44 15.16 -24.81
CA ASP A 218 -1.36 16.07 -25.23
C ASP A 218 -1.15 17.20 -24.23
N GLU A 219 -2.23 17.78 -23.68
CA GLU A 219 -2.15 18.79 -22.62
C GLU A 219 -1.56 18.21 -21.33
N LEU A 220 -1.92 16.95 -20.98
CA LEU A 220 -1.34 16.25 -19.83
C LEU A 220 0.15 16.03 -20.02
N MET A 221 0.57 15.51 -21.17
CA MET A 221 1.96 15.28 -21.49
C MET A 221 2.77 16.58 -21.56
N ALA A 222 2.17 17.67 -22.00
CA ALA A 222 2.77 19.01 -21.96
C ALA A 222 2.81 19.62 -20.54
N GLY A 223 1.98 19.12 -19.60
CA GLY A 223 1.82 19.68 -18.26
C GLY A 223 1.07 20.99 -18.23
N THR A 224 0.03 21.12 -19.04
CA THR A 224 -0.74 22.36 -19.21
C THR A 224 -1.63 22.63 -18.00
N LEU A 225 -1.36 23.70 -17.27
CA LEU A 225 -2.14 24.15 -16.12
C LEU A 225 -3.26 25.12 -16.55
N ASN A 226 -4.42 24.59 -16.91
CA ASN A 226 -5.59 25.36 -17.32
C ASN A 226 -6.82 25.10 -16.40
N SER A 227 -7.97 25.67 -16.73
CA SER A 227 -9.20 25.48 -15.95
C SER A 227 -9.73 24.05 -16.00
N SER A 228 -9.59 23.37 -17.15
CA SER A 228 -9.97 21.97 -17.35
C SER A 228 -9.16 21.05 -16.43
N TRP A 229 -7.84 21.25 -16.36
CA TRP A 229 -6.97 20.54 -15.45
C TRP A 229 -7.41 20.70 -13.98
N ARG A 230 -7.64 21.93 -13.53
CA ARG A 230 -8.07 22.20 -12.15
C ARG A 230 -9.41 21.57 -11.83
N ALA A 231 -10.34 21.55 -12.77
CA ALA A 231 -11.64 20.92 -12.61
C ALA A 231 -11.52 19.38 -12.53
N LEU A 232 -10.72 18.78 -13.40
CA LEU A 232 -10.39 17.36 -13.38
C LEU A 232 -9.74 16.96 -12.06
N MET A 233 -8.69 17.65 -11.64
CA MET A 233 -7.99 17.33 -10.40
C MET A 233 -8.89 17.47 -9.18
N ARG A 234 -9.73 18.51 -9.10
CA ARG A 234 -10.70 18.63 -8.00
C ARG A 234 -11.64 17.43 -7.93
N PHE A 235 -12.16 17.00 -9.05
CA PHE A 235 -13.00 15.80 -9.13
C PHE A 235 -12.26 14.54 -8.69
N GLN A 236 -11.01 14.35 -9.09
CA GLN A 236 -10.20 13.21 -8.70
C GLN A 236 -9.86 13.23 -7.20
N LEU A 237 -9.57 14.41 -6.64
CA LEU A 237 -9.31 14.55 -5.21
C LEU A 237 -10.56 14.22 -4.37
N GLU A 238 -11.75 14.65 -4.81
CA GLU A 238 -13.02 14.30 -4.16
C GLU A 238 -13.23 12.78 -4.19
N ARG A 239 -13.00 12.13 -5.33
CA ARG A 239 -13.05 10.67 -5.46
C ARG A 239 -12.09 9.99 -4.46
N ALA A 240 -10.86 10.44 -4.33
CA ALA A 240 -9.91 9.88 -3.37
C ALA A 240 -10.38 10.10 -1.92
N ARG A 241 -10.94 11.27 -1.59
CA ARG A 241 -11.52 11.56 -0.26
C ARG A 241 -12.69 10.64 0.08
N ASP A 242 -13.54 10.29 -0.89
CA ASP A 242 -14.62 9.32 -0.69
C ASP A 242 -14.10 7.93 -0.30
N TRP A 243 -12.99 7.49 -0.89
CA TRP A 243 -12.35 6.24 -0.50
C TRP A 243 -11.76 6.30 0.90
N PHE A 244 -11.14 7.41 1.32
CA PHE A 244 -10.74 7.62 2.72
C PHE A 244 -11.95 7.57 3.66
N ALA A 245 -13.06 8.23 3.34
CA ALA A 245 -14.26 8.21 4.17
C ALA A 245 -14.82 6.78 4.38
N ARG A 246 -14.79 5.93 3.34
CA ARG A 246 -15.17 4.51 3.48
C ARG A 246 -14.23 3.76 4.41
N SER A 247 -12.94 4.03 4.38
CA SER A 247 -11.96 3.36 5.24
C SER A 247 -12.10 3.77 6.71
N GLU A 248 -12.48 5.02 6.99
CA GLU A 248 -12.65 5.55 8.36
C GLU A 248 -13.65 4.72 9.17
N ALA A 249 -14.73 4.26 8.54
CA ALA A 249 -15.80 3.50 9.20
C ALA A 249 -15.30 2.20 9.85
N GLY A 250 -14.25 1.58 9.30
CA GLY A 250 -13.71 0.31 9.79
C GLY A 250 -12.71 0.45 10.95
N VAL A 251 -12.13 1.63 11.16
CA VAL A 251 -11.04 1.80 12.15
C VAL A 251 -11.52 1.49 13.58
N ARG A 252 -12.75 1.81 13.91
CA ARG A 252 -13.33 1.53 15.24
C ARG A 252 -13.37 0.05 15.62
N TRP A 253 -13.39 -0.83 14.64
CA TRP A 253 -13.46 -2.29 14.84
C TRP A 253 -12.09 -2.92 15.07
N LEU A 254 -11.01 -2.21 14.75
CA LEU A 254 -9.65 -2.70 14.96
C LEU A 254 -9.31 -2.79 16.45
N SER A 255 -8.36 -3.64 16.79
CA SER A 255 -7.82 -3.70 18.15
C SER A 255 -7.34 -2.30 18.61
N ALA A 256 -7.50 -2.01 19.88
CA ALA A 256 -7.25 -0.67 20.43
C ALA A 256 -5.83 -0.15 20.15
N ASP A 257 -4.84 -1.06 20.12
CA ASP A 257 -3.44 -0.76 19.84
C ASP A 257 -3.13 -0.51 18.37
N ALA A 258 -4.05 -0.86 17.45
CA ALA A 258 -3.93 -0.61 16.02
C ALA A 258 -4.63 0.68 15.56
N ARG A 259 -5.64 1.17 16.29
CA ARG A 259 -6.45 2.32 15.86
C ARG A 259 -5.62 3.59 15.66
N TRP A 260 -4.75 3.92 16.61
CA TRP A 260 -3.94 5.14 16.51
C TRP A 260 -2.98 5.14 15.32
N PRO A 261 -2.13 4.10 15.11
CA PRO A 261 -1.29 4.03 13.91
C PRO A 261 -2.08 4.09 12.61
N VAL A 262 -3.23 3.40 12.53
CA VAL A 262 -4.07 3.41 11.32
C VAL A 262 -4.67 4.80 11.07
N TRP A 263 -5.25 5.47 12.10
CA TRP A 263 -5.71 6.85 11.99
C TRP A 263 -4.59 7.80 11.57
N THR A 264 -3.39 7.64 12.14
CA THR A 264 -2.24 8.46 11.79
C THR A 264 -1.87 8.29 10.31
N SER A 265 -1.77 7.06 9.83
CA SER A 265 -1.46 6.77 8.42
C SER A 265 -2.52 7.36 7.47
N LEU A 266 -3.80 7.09 7.75
CA LEU A 266 -4.94 7.58 6.97
C LEU A 266 -4.90 9.12 6.84
N ARG A 267 -4.75 9.81 7.96
CA ARG A 267 -4.75 11.29 7.98
C ARG A 267 -3.54 11.89 7.26
N LEU A 268 -2.37 11.30 7.45
CA LEU A 268 -1.16 11.76 6.77
C LEU A 268 -1.25 11.60 5.25
N TYR A 269 -1.80 10.49 4.77
CA TYR A 269 -2.02 10.30 3.33
C TYR A 269 -3.09 11.23 2.79
N ARG A 270 -4.24 11.33 3.47
CA ARG A 270 -5.29 12.29 3.07
C ARG A 270 -4.80 13.73 3.02
N GLY A 271 -3.90 14.12 3.94
CA GLY A 271 -3.28 15.44 3.95
C GLY A 271 -2.44 15.76 2.71
N ILE A 272 -2.00 14.76 1.93
CA ILE A 272 -1.34 14.99 0.64
C ILE A 272 -2.32 15.61 -0.36
N LEU A 273 -3.60 15.22 -0.32
CA LEU A 273 -4.63 15.80 -1.18
C LEU A 273 -4.81 17.32 -0.91
N ASP A 274 -4.75 17.71 0.36
CA ASP A 274 -4.83 19.12 0.76
C ASP A 274 -3.59 19.91 0.29
N GLU A 275 -2.42 19.28 0.29
CA GLU A 275 -1.20 19.88 -0.26
C GLU A 275 -1.23 20.03 -1.79
N ILE A 276 -1.88 19.10 -2.51
CA ILE A 276 -2.10 19.23 -3.96
C ILE A 276 -3.01 20.45 -4.25
N GLU A 277 -4.08 20.64 -3.47
CA GLU A 277 -4.93 21.83 -3.60
C GLU A 277 -4.15 23.12 -3.30
N ARG A 278 -3.32 23.12 -2.25
CA ARG A 278 -2.53 24.29 -1.82
C ARG A 278 -1.56 24.77 -2.90
N VAL A 279 -1.04 23.88 -3.74
CA VAL A 279 -0.18 24.25 -4.88
C VAL A 279 -0.98 24.47 -6.18
N ASP A 280 -2.28 24.75 -6.07
CA ASP A 280 -3.19 25.00 -7.20
C ASP A 280 -3.16 23.87 -8.23
N TYR A 281 -3.06 22.62 -7.75
CA TYR A 281 -3.01 21.39 -8.55
C TYR A 281 -1.79 21.26 -9.48
N ASP A 282 -0.72 22.06 -9.24
CA ASP A 282 0.53 21.96 -10.01
C ASP A 282 1.38 20.79 -9.52
N VAL A 283 0.96 19.57 -9.85
CA VAL A 283 1.69 18.33 -9.62
C VAL A 283 2.70 18.02 -10.75
N PHE A 284 2.75 18.85 -11.78
CA PHE A 284 3.72 18.71 -12.86
C PHE A 284 5.10 19.24 -12.48
N ASN A 285 5.14 20.32 -11.71
CA ASN A 285 6.37 21.00 -11.30
C ASN A 285 6.66 20.83 -9.80
N HIS A 286 5.66 20.43 -9.02
CA HIS A 286 5.74 20.31 -7.57
C HIS A 286 5.25 18.94 -7.10
N ARG A 287 6.06 18.23 -6.34
CA ARG A 287 5.60 17.02 -5.65
C ARG A 287 5.05 17.40 -4.28
N ALA A 288 3.76 17.16 -4.05
CA ALA A 288 3.08 17.51 -2.80
C ALA A 288 3.53 16.65 -1.62
N TYR A 289 3.88 17.28 -0.50
CA TYR A 289 4.26 16.61 0.74
C TYR A 289 3.62 17.27 1.95
N VAL A 290 3.13 16.47 2.87
CA VAL A 290 2.77 16.96 4.19
C VAL A 290 4.03 17.39 4.95
N ALA A 291 4.12 18.64 5.35
CA ALA A 291 5.26 19.19 6.09
C ALA A 291 5.48 18.42 7.41
N LYS A 292 6.73 18.29 7.85
CA LYS A 292 7.08 17.57 9.10
C LYS A 292 6.32 18.10 10.31
N VAL A 293 6.14 19.44 10.41
CA VAL A 293 5.38 20.09 11.49
C VAL A 293 3.93 19.63 11.47
N ASN A 294 3.28 19.58 10.30
CA ASN A 294 1.90 19.14 10.16
C ASN A 294 1.73 17.67 10.54
N LYS A 295 2.72 16.81 10.21
CA LYS A 295 2.74 15.41 10.65
C LYS A 295 2.75 15.29 12.18
N LEU A 296 3.55 16.10 12.87
CA LEU A 296 3.62 16.10 14.33
C LEU A 296 2.35 16.66 14.97
N LEU A 297 1.78 17.72 14.39
CA LEU A 297 0.53 18.32 14.89
C LEU A 297 -0.69 17.41 14.69
N ASP A 298 -0.62 16.47 13.76
CA ASP A 298 -1.69 15.51 13.51
C ASP A 298 -1.71 14.32 14.49
N LEU A 299 -0.58 14.00 15.14
CA LEU A 299 -0.49 12.89 16.10
C LEU A 299 -1.50 12.99 17.26
N PRO A 300 -1.69 14.14 17.96
CA PRO A 300 -2.70 14.25 18.99
C PRO A 300 -4.13 14.12 18.45
N ARG A 301 -4.40 14.62 17.24
CA ARG A 301 -5.73 14.50 16.60
C ARG A 301 -6.06 13.05 16.27
N SER A 302 -5.12 12.33 15.63
CA SER A 302 -5.30 10.91 15.32
C SER A 302 -5.42 10.06 16.59
N PHE A 303 -4.74 10.43 17.67
CA PHE A 303 -4.90 9.78 18.97
C PHE A 303 -6.31 9.95 19.53
N LEU A 304 -6.85 11.19 19.51
CA LEU A 304 -8.22 11.45 19.98
C LEU A 304 -9.28 10.68 19.17
N LEU A 305 -9.12 10.62 17.85
CA LEU A 305 -9.98 9.81 16.96
C LEU A 305 -9.91 8.31 17.29
N ALA A 306 -8.72 7.82 17.63
CA ALA A 306 -8.52 6.42 18.00
C ALA A 306 -9.21 6.05 19.33
N GLN A 307 -9.50 7.01 20.20
CA GLN A 307 -10.24 6.82 21.47
C GLN A 307 -11.77 6.91 21.29
N ALA A 308 -12.24 7.51 20.20
CA ALA A 308 -13.67 7.58 19.91
C ALA A 308 -14.23 6.17 19.62
N ARG A 309 -15.29 5.77 20.35
CA ARG A 309 -15.97 4.46 20.21
C ARG A 309 -17.06 4.53 19.14
#